data_69307203ed9760330f7ddc866c01bd5c
#
_entry.id   69307203ed9760330f7ddc866c01bd5c
#
_cell.length_a   1.000
_cell.length_b   1.000
_cell.length_c   1.000
_cell.angle_alpha   90.00
_cell.angle_beta   90.00
_cell.angle_gamma   90.00
#
_symmetry.space_group_name_H-M   'P 1'
#
loop_
_entity.id
_entity.type
_entity.pdbx_description
1 polymer ?
#
loop_
_entity_poly.entity_id
_entity_poly.type
_entity_poly.pdbx_seq_one_letter_code
_entity_poly.pdbx_strand_id
1 'polypeptide(L)'
;VCVLEAEADLIPELRASTFHPPTLDMLDKLGITPKLIEQGLITPKLQYRDLEEGLIAEFDHSIIRDHTDHPYRLQCEQFKLTRVVEDLLEEYSNAEILYSSKFVSASQTDDKVVISYDTSTGRNNIECDYLIGTDGSRSAVRKSQDIEFKGFTYPEQFVTVSVPEEIDSIVTNMGHVSYISHPTEWCALIHAPDYWRFLFPIEMEMSKEEAFKDEFIQKRLQKIAPYKGKYTIQLRTLYGVNQRVAESYRLGRILLAGDSAHVNNPLGGMGMNGGIHDGVNLSEKLIAIYNNGGSEDLLDLYDRQRRPIAIEYVQAQTIRNKKNLEERDPNIRKQRQDELRAITD
;
A
#
# COMPACT_ATOMS: atom_id res chain seq x y z
N VAL A 1 24.94 -4.70 -2.47
CA VAL A 1 23.63 -4.25 -3.00
C VAL A 1 23.74 -2.78 -3.32
N CYS A 2 23.23 -2.35 -4.49
CA CYS A 2 23.15 -0.94 -4.87
C CYS A 2 21.70 -0.59 -5.16
N VAL A 3 21.18 0.47 -4.53
CA VAL A 3 19.84 1.02 -4.76
C VAL A 3 19.98 2.30 -5.57
N LEU A 4 19.28 2.38 -6.71
CA LEU A 4 19.18 3.61 -7.51
C LEU A 4 17.88 4.33 -7.14
N GLU A 5 17.98 5.52 -6.55
CA GLU A 5 16.85 6.39 -6.26
C GLU A 5 16.88 7.63 -7.16
N ALA A 6 15.80 7.89 -7.87
CA ALA A 6 15.72 9.01 -8.83
C ALA A 6 15.66 10.37 -8.13
N GLU A 7 15.07 10.42 -6.95
CA GLU A 7 14.95 11.65 -6.16
C GLU A 7 16.25 11.96 -5.40
N ALA A 8 16.38 13.18 -4.94
CA ALA A 8 17.58 13.63 -4.21
C ALA A 8 17.60 13.18 -2.74
N ASP A 9 16.47 12.72 -2.23
CA ASP A 9 16.27 12.26 -0.86
C ASP A 9 14.95 11.45 -0.78
N LEU A 10 14.74 10.71 0.29
CA LEU A 10 13.46 10.07 0.58
C LEU A 10 12.36 11.11 0.85
N ILE A 11 11.29 11.03 0.06
CA ILE A 11 10.20 12.01 0.15
C ILE A 11 9.22 11.59 1.24
N PRO A 12 8.85 12.45 2.19
CA PRO A 12 7.87 12.15 3.24
C PRO A 12 6.43 12.21 2.69
N GLU A 13 6.12 11.40 1.69
CA GLU A 13 4.78 11.34 1.12
C GLU A 13 3.84 10.52 2.00
N LEU A 14 2.65 11.07 2.24
CA LEU A 14 1.58 10.41 2.98
C LEU A 14 0.80 9.44 2.06
N ARG A 15 1.44 8.36 1.63
CA ARG A 15 0.82 7.30 0.80
C ARG A 15 0.10 6.26 1.67
N ALA A 16 0.72 5.10 1.88
CA ALA A 16 0.21 4.05 2.76
C ALA A 16 0.60 4.30 4.22
N SER A 17 -0.22 3.79 5.14
CA SER A 17 0.05 3.90 6.58
C SER A 17 -0.36 2.66 7.39
N THR A 18 -0.94 1.64 6.77
CA THR A 18 -1.46 0.48 7.50
C THR A 18 -0.56 -0.73 7.32
N PHE A 19 0.10 -1.17 8.39
CA PHE A 19 0.81 -2.44 8.45
C PHE A 19 -0.10 -3.53 9.02
N HIS A 20 -0.11 -4.69 8.36
CA HIS A 20 -0.87 -5.86 8.78
C HIS A 20 -0.04 -6.80 9.66
N PRO A 21 -0.66 -7.65 10.50
CA PRO A 21 0.03 -8.59 11.37
C PRO A 21 1.16 -9.37 10.70
N PRO A 22 0.95 -10.06 9.55
CA PRO A 22 2.04 -10.81 8.92
C PRO A 22 3.21 -9.94 8.45
N THR A 23 2.95 -8.70 8.06
CA THR A 23 4.00 -7.75 7.67
C THR A 23 4.83 -7.33 8.86
N LEU A 24 4.19 -7.06 10.01
CA LEU A 24 4.88 -6.75 11.26
C LEU A 24 5.75 -7.92 11.71
N ASP A 25 5.26 -9.17 11.64
CA ASP A 25 6.04 -10.37 11.97
C ASP A 25 7.26 -10.55 11.04
N MET A 26 7.14 -10.19 9.76
CA MET A 26 8.26 -10.21 8.82
C MET A 26 9.31 -9.14 9.15
N LEU A 27 8.86 -7.91 9.42
CA LEU A 27 9.74 -6.78 9.76
C LEU A 27 10.36 -6.92 11.15
N ASP A 28 9.71 -7.62 12.07
CA ASP A 28 10.21 -7.88 13.41
C ASP A 28 11.49 -8.72 13.37
N LYS A 29 11.55 -9.71 12.48
CA LYS A 29 12.77 -10.53 12.25
C LYS A 29 13.98 -9.70 11.81
N LEU A 30 13.75 -8.49 11.33
CA LEU A 30 14.78 -7.52 10.92
C LEU A 30 15.01 -6.43 11.97
N GLY A 31 14.33 -6.50 13.13
CA GLY A 31 14.41 -5.49 14.19
C GLY A 31 13.74 -4.15 13.83
N ILE A 32 12.89 -4.14 12.80
CA ILE A 32 12.22 -2.92 12.28
C ILE A 32 10.93 -2.63 13.04
N THR A 33 10.13 -3.66 13.33
CA THR A 33 8.80 -3.50 13.94
C THR A 33 8.80 -2.69 15.23
N PRO A 34 9.72 -2.87 16.20
CA PRO A 34 9.77 -2.04 17.40
C PRO A 34 9.92 -0.54 17.09
N LYS A 35 10.79 -0.19 16.13
CA LYS A 35 11.02 1.20 15.71
C LYS A 35 9.78 1.82 15.05
N LEU A 36 8.95 1.01 14.37
CA LEU A 36 7.69 1.49 13.80
C LEU A 36 6.60 1.65 14.86
N ILE A 37 6.54 0.76 15.86
CA ILE A 37 5.59 0.86 16.96
C ILE A 37 5.79 2.15 17.75
N GLU A 38 7.04 2.55 18.00
CA GLU A 38 7.39 3.81 18.68
C GLU A 38 6.86 5.05 17.94
N GLN A 39 6.68 4.97 16.63
CA GLN A 39 6.27 6.08 15.77
C GLN A 39 4.85 5.94 15.23
N GLY A 40 4.18 4.85 15.55
CA GLY A 40 2.88 4.48 15.00
C GLY A 40 1.78 4.42 16.04
N LEU A 41 0.57 4.13 15.59
CA LEU A 41 -0.61 3.92 16.40
C LEU A 41 -1.07 2.47 16.29
N ILE A 42 -1.05 1.72 17.39
CA ILE A 42 -1.58 0.36 17.46
C ILE A 42 -3.11 0.40 17.33
N THR A 43 -3.63 -0.34 16.37
CA THR A 43 -5.06 -0.42 16.05
C THR A 43 -5.52 -1.88 16.13
N PRO A 44 -5.99 -2.35 17.30
CA PRO A 44 -6.39 -3.74 17.48
C PRO A 44 -7.72 -4.08 16.80
N LYS A 45 -8.53 -3.06 16.46
CA LYS A 45 -9.90 -3.27 15.99
C LYS A 45 -10.13 -2.66 14.62
N LEU A 46 -11.00 -3.30 13.83
CA LEU A 46 -11.49 -2.86 12.54
C LEU A 46 -13.01 -2.77 12.58
N GLN A 47 -13.59 -1.66 12.14
CA GLN A 47 -15.03 -1.50 12.07
C GLN A 47 -15.55 -1.48 10.65
N TYR A 48 -16.70 -2.14 10.47
CA TYR A 48 -17.60 -1.91 9.35
C TYR A 48 -18.79 -1.10 9.86
N ARG A 49 -19.07 -0.02 9.20
CA ARG A 49 -20.14 0.92 9.55
C ARG A 49 -21.01 1.20 8.33
N ASP A 50 -22.19 1.66 8.55
CA ASP A 50 -23.05 2.24 7.55
C ASP A 50 -23.29 3.71 7.90
N LEU A 51 -23.36 4.58 6.88
CA LEU A 51 -23.48 6.02 7.11
C LEU A 51 -24.79 6.40 7.81
N GLU A 52 -25.85 5.62 7.62
CA GLU A 52 -27.19 5.84 8.18
C GLU A 52 -27.41 5.04 9.47
N GLU A 53 -27.00 3.75 9.48
CA GLU A 53 -27.23 2.84 10.61
C GLU A 53 -26.15 2.88 11.71
N GLY A 54 -24.97 3.45 11.41
CA GLY A 54 -23.84 3.51 12.33
C GLY A 54 -22.99 2.23 12.34
N LEU A 55 -22.61 1.74 13.51
CA LEU A 55 -21.77 0.55 13.67
C LEU A 55 -22.54 -0.71 13.27
N ILE A 56 -21.99 -1.47 12.31
CA ILE A 56 -22.54 -2.75 11.84
C ILE A 56 -21.79 -3.92 12.49
N ALA A 57 -20.46 -3.90 12.44
CA ALA A 57 -19.62 -4.96 12.99
C ALA A 57 -18.26 -4.41 13.43
N GLU A 58 -17.72 -4.96 14.51
CA GLU A 58 -16.36 -4.69 14.97
C GLU A 58 -15.58 -6.00 15.07
N PHE A 59 -14.42 -6.04 14.42
CA PHE A 59 -13.52 -7.19 14.44
C PHE A 59 -12.30 -6.88 15.28
N ASP A 60 -12.08 -7.69 16.32
CA ASP A 60 -10.92 -7.60 17.19
C ASP A 60 -9.82 -8.56 16.69
N HIS A 61 -8.65 -8.02 16.35
CA HIS A 61 -7.53 -8.83 15.89
C HIS A 61 -6.94 -9.71 16.98
N SER A 62 -7.27 -9.52 18.24
CA SER A 62 -6.81 -10.39 19.34
C SER A 62 -7.21 -11.86 19.15
N ILE A 63 -8.22 -12.13 18.33
CA ILE A 63 -8.65 -13.50 17.97
C ILE A 63 -7.55 -14.30 17.25
N ILE A 64 -6.58 -13.64 16.60
CA ILE A 64 -5.46 -14.28 15.90
C ILE A 64 -4.16 -14.32 16.71
N ARG A 65 -4.19 -13.97 18.00
CA ARG A 65 -3.00 -13.91 18.87
C ARG A 65 -2.19 -15.20 18.95
N ASP A 66 -2.80 -16.36 18.68
CA ASP A 66 -2.11 -17.65 18.65
C ASP A 66 -1.35 -17.89 17.32
N HIS A 67 -1.46 -16.98 16.35
CA HIS A 67 -0.89 -17.08 15.01
C HIS A 67 0.09 -15.96 14.67
N THR A 68 0.20 -14.92 15.49
CA THR A 68 1.07 -13.75 15.27
C THR A 68 1.44 -13.10 16.60
N ASP A 69 2.66 -12.59 16.68
CA ASP A 69 3.11 -11.76 17.81
C ASP A 69 2.53 -10.34 17.77
N HIS A 70 1.94 -9.95 16.63
CA HIS A 70 1.36 -8.63 16.39
C HIS A 70 -0.14 -8.72 16.02
N PRO A 71 -1.04 -9.12 16.96
CA PRO A 71 -2.48 -9.29 16.68
C PRO A 71 -3.20 -7.95 16.60
N TYR A 72 -2.71 -7.03 15.76
CA TYR A 72 -3.25 -5.69 15.51
C TYR A 72 -2.77 -5.15 14.16
N ARG A 73 -3.40 -4.11 13.67
CA ARG A 73 -2.83 -3.26 12.62
C ARG A 73 -2.03 -2.13 13.26
N LEU A 74 -0.91 -1.78 12.66
CA LEU A 74 -0.16 -0.60 13.05
C LEU A 74 -0.41 0.50 11.99
N GLN A 75 -0.87 1.66 12.45
CA GLN A 75 -0.94 2.85 11.61
C GLN A 75 0.35 3.64 11.77
N CYS A 76 1.19 3.58 10.76
CA CYS A 76 2.46 4.28 10.69
C CYS A 76 2.74 4.61 9.23
N GLU A 77 3.10 5.83 8.91
CA GLU A 77 3.29 6.25 7.53
C GLU A 77 4.47 5.52 6.87
N GLN A 78 4.29 5.12 5.62
CA GLN A 78 5.29 4.37 4.86
C GLN A 78 6.67 5.04 4.84
N PHE A 79 6.75 6.37 4.77
CA PHE A 79 8.02 7.07 4.74
C PHE A 79 8.85 6.87 6.03
N LYS A 80 8.19 6.60 7.16
CA LYS A 80 8.88 6.27 8.44
C LYS A 80 9.60 4.92 8.33
N LEU A 81 8.95 3.93 7.67
CA LEU A 81 9.61 2.65 7.37
C LEU A 81 10.84 2.87 6.47
N THR A 82 10.70 3.65 5.40
CA THR A 82 11.84 3.87 4.48
C THR A 82 13.02 4.54 5.18
N ARG A 83 12.79 5.50 6.10
CA ARG A 83 13.84 6.10 6.92
C ARG A 83 14.50 5.09 7.87
N VAL A 84 13.70 4.27 8.56
CA VAL A 84 14.23 3.19 9.42
C VAL A 84 15.11 2.22 8.64
N VAL A 85 14.72 1.88 7.41
CA VAL A 85 15.49 0.99 6.54
C VAL A 85 16.77 1.69 6.05
N GLU A 86 16.71 2.97 5.69
CA GLU A 86 17.87 3.77 5.29
C GLU A 86 18.92 3.79 6.42
N ASP A 87 18.50 4.15 7.64
CA ASP A 87 19.39 4.17 8.83
C ASP A 87 20.06 2.79 9.07
N LEU A 88 19.28 1.70 8.87
CA LEU A 88 19.84 0.35 9.01
C LEU A 88 20.84 0.01 7.90
N LEU A 89 20.62 0.47 6.67
CA LEU A 89 21.53 0.20 5.55
C LEU A 89 22.89 0.87 5.74
N GLU A 90 22.98 1.99 6.46
CA GLU A 90 24.26 2.64 6.79
C GLU A 90 25.21 1.74 7.60
N GLU A 91 24.67 0.76 8.34
CA GLU A 91 25.46 -0.21 9.10
C GLU A 91 26.16 -1.26 8.22
N TYR A 92 25.78 -1.36 6.94
CA TYR A 92 26.26 -2.39 6.02
C TYR A 92 27.17 -1.82 4.93
N SER A 93 28.47 -2.09 5.03
CA SER A 93 29.47 -1.63 4.05
C SER A 93 29.30 -2.18 2.62
N ASN A 94 28.49 -3.20 2.44
CA ASN A 94 28.15 -3.83 1.13
C ASN A 94 26.79 -3.41 0.58
N ALA A 95 26.16 -2.38 1.17
CA ALA A 95 24.93 -1.76 0.70
C ALA A 95 25.15 -0.26 0.48
N GLU A 96 24.58 0.29 -0.58
CA GLU A 96 24.63 1.73 -0.88
C GLU A 96 23.33 2.19 -1.55
N ILE A 97 22.96 3.44 -1.30
CA ILE A 97 21.85 4.13 -1.98
C ILE A 97 22.44 5.27 -2.80
N LEU A 98 22.25 5.21 -4.11
CA LEU A 98 22.65 6.27 -5.03
C LEU A 98 21.44 7.16 -5.32
N TYR A 99 21.32 8.26 -4.60
CA TYR A 99 20.32 9.29 -4.83
C TYR A 99 20.58 10.07 -6.11
N SER A 100 19.55 10.76 -6.62
CA SER A 100 19.60 11.47 -7.90
C SER A 100 20.08 10.60 -9.07
N SER A 101 19.75 9.31 -9.03
CA SER A 101 20.22 8.28 -9.95
C SER A 101 19.04 7.61 -10.64
N LYS A 102 18.62 8.19 -11.76
CA LYS A 102 17.40 7.78 -12.45
C LYS A 102 17.68 6.67 -13.45
N PHE A 103 17.03 5.51 -13.27
CA PHE A 103 17.07 4.41 -14.25
C PHE A 103 16.63 4.87 -15.66
N VAL A 104 17.34 4.42 -16.69
CA VAL A 104 17.06 4.71 -18.08
C VAL A 104 16.74 3.44 -18.88
N SER A 105 17.64 2.47 -18.85
CA SER A 105 17.47 1.20 -19.56
C SER A 105 18.29 0.08 -18.95
N ALA A 106 17.93 -1.15 -19.26
CA ALA A 106 18.72 -2.32 -18.92
C ALA A 106 18.82 -3.25 -20.13
N SER A 107 19.98 -3.89 -20.27
CA SER A 107 20.20 -5.03 -21.16
C SER A 107 20.77 -6.18 -20.35
N GLN A 108 20.51 -7.42 -20.76
CA GLN A 108 20.99 -8.60 -20.05
C GLN A 108 21.61 -9.60 -20.98
N THR A 109 22.55 -10.36 -20.46
CA THR A 109 23.13 -11.58 -21.04
C THR A 109 22.72 -12.76 -20.14
N ASP A 110 23.22 -13.95 -20.44
CA ASP A 110 22.97 -15.14 -19.60
C ASP A 110 23.51 -14.96 -18.16
N ASP A 111 24.57 -14.17 -18.00
CA ASP A 111 25.28 -14.03 -16.72
C ASP A 111 25.09 -12.70 -16.00
N LYS A 112 24.78 -11.62 -16.72
CA LYS A 112 24.82 -10.25 -16.19
C LYS A 112 23.70 -9.36 -16.72
N VAL A 113 23.43 -8.30 -15.96
CA VAL A 113 22.60 -7.17 -16.37
C VAL A 113 23.44 -5.92 -16.39
N VAL A 114 23.38 -5.15 -17.47
CA VAL A 114 23.98 -3.81 -17.58
C VAL A 114 22.85 -2.80 -17.50
N ILE A 115 22.93 -1.92 -16.49
CA ILE A 115 21.94 -0.88 -16.21
C ILE A 115 22.54 0.47 -16.61
N SER A 116 21.81 1.25 -17.41
CA SER A 116 22.11 2.65 -17.68
C SER A 116 21.22 3.54 -16.80
N TYR A 117 21.82 4.52 -16.14
CA TYR A 117 21.11 5.50 -15.32
C TYR A 117 21.68 6.91 -15.48
N ASP A 118 20.86 7.90 -15.32
CA ASP A 118 21.23 9.32 -15.40
C ASP A 118 21.44 9.92 -14.00
N THR A 119 22.51 10.71 -13.86
CA THR A 119 22.79 11.54 -12.70
C THR A 119 22.92 13.02 -13.12
N SER A 120 23.13 13.93 -12.18
CA SER A 120 23.38 15.34 -12.47
C SER A 120 24.64 15.57 -13.33
N THR A 121 25.58 14.61 -13.36
CA THR A 121 26.82 14.69 -14.12
C THR A 121 26.78 13.97 -15.46
N GLY A 122 25.67 13.31 -15.76
CA GLY A 122 25.45 12.60 -17.04
C GLY A 122 25.07 11.14 -16.89
N ARG A 123 25.15 10.41 -17.99
CA ARG A 123 24.79 8.99 -18.06
C ARG A 123 25.92 8.10 -17.56
N ASN A 124 25.55 7.16 -16.70
CA ASN A 124 26.44 6.16 -16.11
C ASN A 124 25.91 4.74 -16.42
N ASN A 125 26.79 3.74 -16.26
CA ASN A 125 26.41 2.34 -16.36
C ASN A 125 26.93 1.58 -15.14
N ILE A 126 26.17 0.56 -14.71
CA ILE A 126 26.56 -0.38 -13.68
C ILE A 126 26.22 -1.80 -14.14
N GLU A 127 27.10 -2.75 -13.81
CA GLU A 127 26.88 -4.18 -14.09
C GLU A 127 26.53 -4.89 -12.78
N CYS A 128 25.54 -5.78 -12.85
CA CYS A 128 25.07 -6.56 -11.70
C CYS A 128 24.62 -7.96 -12.14
N ASP A 129 24.45 -8.85 -11.17
CA ASP A 129 23.93 -10.20 -11.41
C ASP A 129 22.43 -10.21 -11.65
N TYR A 130 21.70 -9.37 -10.92
CA TYR A 130 20.24 -9.22 -11.04
C TYR A 130 19.82 -7.76 -10.91
N LEU A 131 18.79 -7.37 -11.67
CA LEU A 131 18.08 -6.11 -11.50
C LEU A 131 16.71 -6.36 -10.89
N ILE A 132 16.40 -5.66 -9.81
CA ILE A 132 15.07 -5.71 -9.18
C ILE A 132 14.39 -4.36 -9.41
N GLY A 133 13.34 -4.33 -10.23
CA GLY A 133 12.52 -3.16 -10.44
C GLY A 133 11.51 -3.00 -9.30
N THR A 134 11.69 -1.93 -8.51
CA THR A 134 10.78 -1.51 -7.43
C THR A 134 10.32 -0.06 -7.63
N ASP A 135 10.37 0.39 -8.87
CA ASP A 135 10.25 1.78 -9.33
C ASP A 135 8.78 2.22 -9.55
N GLY A 136 7.85 1.57 -8.85
CA GLY A 136 6.47 1.99 -8.73
C GLY A 136 5.58 1.64 -9.93
N SER A 137 4.32 2.08 -9.89
CA SER A 137 3.29 1.71 -10.85
C SER A 137 3.60 2.10 -12.30
N ARG A 138 4.40 3.14 -12.50
CA ARG A 138 4.84 3.61 -13.82
C ARG A 138 6.17 3.02 -14.25
N SER A 139 6.63 1.97 -13.59
CA SER A 139 7.94 1.32 -13.71
C SER A 139 8.59 1.45 -15.09
N ALA A 140 9.77 2.06 -15.10
CA ALA A 140 10.62 2.15 -16.28
C ALA A 140 11.33 0.81 -16.51
N VAL A 141 11.68 0.09 -15.44
CA VAL A 141 12.26 -1.26 -15.52
C VAL A 141 11.29 -2.20 -16.22
N ARG A 142 10.04 -2.31 -15.78
CA ARG A 142 9.01 -3.14 -16.41
C ARG A 142 8.84 -2.80 -17.90
N LYS A 143 8.73 -1.52 -18.22
CA LYS A 143 8.51 -1.04 -19.59
C LYS A 143 9.72 -1.31 -20.49
N SER A 144 10.94 -1.19 -19.97
CA SER A 144 12.17 -1.45 -20.75
C SER A 144 12.32 -2.91 -21.17
N GLN A 145 11.53 -3.80 -20.55
CA GLN A 145 11.50 -5.23 -20.85
C GLN A 145 10.20 -5.65 -21.55
N ASP A 146 9.38 -4.71 -22.00
CA ASP A 146 8.10 -4.95 -22.68
C ASP A 146 7.13 -5.85 -21.89
N ILE A 147 7.25 -5.90 -20.56
CA ILE A 147 6.36 -6.69 -19.71
C ILE A 147 5.02 -5.98 -19.58
N GLU A 148 3.96 -6.61 -20.06
CA GLU A 148 2.59 -6.08 -20.00
C GLU A 148 2.11 -5.89 -18.55
N PHE A 149 1.34 -4.83 -18.32
CA PHE A 149 0.70 -4.53 -17.03
C PHE A 149 -0.82 -4.69 -17.16
N LYS A 150 -1.29 -5.93 -17.03
CA LYS A 150 -2.67 -6.35 -17.30
C LYS A 150 -3.62 -5.90 -16.19
N GLY A 151 -4.82 -5.49 -16.58
CA GLY A 151 -5.88 -5.07 -15.65
C GLY A 151 -6.67 -3.89 -16.17
N PHE A 152 -7.21 -3.09 -15.26
CA PHE A 152 -8.10 -1.98 -15.59
C PHE A 152 -7.88 -0.77 -14.67
N THR A 153 -8.45 0.36 -15.06
CA THR A 153 -8.54 1.57 -14.24
C THR A 153 -10.00 1.73 -13.83
N TYR A 154 -10.24 2.05 -12.56
CA TYR A 154 -11.59 2.32 -12.08
C TYR A 154 -12.16 3.60 -12.69
N PRO A 155 -13.51 3.69 -12.86
CA PRO A 155 -14.15 4.86 -13.45
C PRO A 155 -14.31 6.04 -12.47
N GLU A 156 -13.74 5.95 -11.30
CA GLU A 156 -13.71 7.03 -10.31
C GLU A 156 -12.29 7.35 -9.87
N GLN A 157 -12.12 8.54 -9.30
CA GLN A 157 -10.93 8.96 -8.59
C GLN A 157 -11.17 8.90 -7.09
N PHE A 158 -10.09 8.81 -6.30
CA PHE A 158 -10.17 8.86 -4.85
C PHE A 158 -9.52 10.15 -4.34
N VAL A 159 -10.28 10.84 -3.48
CA VAL A 159 -9.77 11.96 -2.70
C VAL A 159 -9.40 11.45 -1.32
N THR A 160 -8.22 11.82 -0.83
CA THR A 160 -7.89 11.69 0.58
C THR A 160 -7.77 13.06 1.22
N VAL A 161 -8.31 13.18 2.43
CA VAL A 161 -8.24 14.40 3.23
C VAL A 161 -7.75 14.03 4.62
N SER A 162 -6.73 14.73 5.11
CA SER A 162 -6.22 14.57 6.48
C SER A 162 -6.61 15.77 7.33
N VAL A 163 -7.13 15.49 8.53
CA VAL A 163 -7.58 16.49 9.50
C VAL A 163 -7.03 16.16 10.90
N PRO A 164 -6.70 17.15 11.73
CA PRO A 164 -6.19 16.95 13.08
C PRO A 164 -7.29 16.74 14.14
N GLU A 165 -8.57 16.99 13.77
CA GLU A 165 -9.68 16.85 14.72
C GLU A 165 -9.86 15.37 15.14
N GLU A 166 -10.09 15.14 16.42
CA GLU A 166 -10.30 13.82 17.00
C GLU A 166 -11.70 13.27 16.68
N ILE A 167 -11.77 12.47 15.61
CA ILE A 167 -13.06 11.98 15.08
C ILE A 167 -13.77 11.04 16.04
N ASP A 168 -13.05 10.27 16.83
CA ASP A 168 -13.60 9.41 17.89
C ASP A 168 -14.24 10.17 19.03
N SER A 169 -13.87 11.44 19.26
CA SER A 169 -14.55 12.35 20.16
C SER A 169 -15.82 12.97 19.56
N ILE A 170 -15.92 13.02 18.22
CA ILE A 170 -17.05 13.58 17.47
C ILE A 170 -18.12 12.52 17.22
N VAL A 171 -17.70 11.32 16.85
CA VAL A 171 -18.60 10.18 16.57
C VAL A 171 -18.35 9.08 17.59
N THR A 172 -19.35 8.84 18.42
CA THR A 172 -19.28 7.85 19.50
C THR A 172 -18.86 6.47 18.98
N ASN A 173 -17.88 5.85 19.64
CA ASN A 173 -17.32 4.54 19.30
C ASN A 173 -16.77 4.46 17.88
N MET A 174 -16.20 5.53 17.34
CA MET A 174 -15.50 5.47 16.06
C MET A 174 -14.20 4.68 16.21
N GLY A 175 -14.04 3.61 15.42
CA GLY A 175 -12.79 2.83 15.39
C GLY A 175 -11.71 3.54 14.59
N HIS A 176 -10.45 3.33 14.97
CA HIS A 176 -9.29 3.92 14.29
C HIS A 176 -9.13 3.46 12.83
N VAL A 177 -9.72 2.34 12.45
CA VAL A 177 -9.92 1.93 11.05
C VAL A 177 -11.39 1.60 10.88
N SER A 178 -12.08 2.37 10.06
CA SER A 178 -13.52 2.22 9.81
C SER A 178 -13.84 2.29 8.34
N TYR A 179 -14.54 1.27 7.85
CA TYR A 179 -15.11 1.24 6.50
C TYR A 179 -16.60 1.61 6.61
N ILE A 180 -16.96 2.77 6.09
CA ILE A 180 -18.31 3.34 6.19
C ILE A 180 -18.99 3.16 4.85
N SER A 181 -19.95 2.25 4.77
CA SER A 181 -20.70 1.96 3.55
C SER A 181 -21.80 3.00 3.29
N HIS A 182 -21.98 3.34 2.02
CA HIS A 182 -23.10 4.11 1.48
C HIS A 182 -23.08 4.05 -0.04
N PRO A 183 -24.22 4.00 -0.73
CA PRO A 183 -24.29 3.86 -2.19
C PRO A 183 -23.48 4.86 -3.01
N THR A 184 -23.33 6.08 -2.53
CA THR A 184 -22.70 7.19 -3.26
C THR A 184 -21.65 7.95 -2.42
N GLU A 185 -21.66 7.80 -1.11
CA GLU A 185 -20.83 8.61 -0.20
C GLU A 185 -20.02 7.77 0.80
N TRP A 186 -19.73 6.52 0.43
CA TRP A 186 -18.90 5.66 1.25
C TRP A 186 -17.53 6.31 1.57
N CYS A 187 -16.95 5.92 2.68
CA CYS A 187 -15.66 6.42 3.14
C CYS A 187 -14.85 5.32 3.83
N ALA A 188 -13.54 5.29 3.58
CA ALA A 188 -12.62 4.63 4.48
C ALA A 188 -11.99 5.71 5.39
N LEU A 189 -12.08 5.49 6.70
CA LEU A 189 -11.56 6.40 7.71
C LEU A 189 -10.45 5.71 8.48
N ILE A 190 -9.31 6.37 8.61
CA ILE A 190 -8.10 5.84 9.22
C ILE A 190 -7.52 6.89 10.17
N HIS A 191 -7.28 6.50 11.41
CA HIS A 191 -6.53 7.29 12.38
C HIS A 191 -5.04 6.93 12.28
N ALA A 192 -4.22 7.88 11.88
CA ALA A 192 -2.76 7.85 11.97
C ALA A 192 -2.30 8.69 13.18
N PRO A 193 -1.05 8.61 13.65
CA PRO A 193 -0.64 9.28 14.90
C PRO A 193 -1.00 10.76 15.01
N ASP A 194 -0.89 11.50 13.91
CA ASP A 194 -1.03 12.97 13.92
C ASP A 194 -2.29 13.49 13.21
N TYR A 195 -3.11 12.60 12.65
CA TYR A 195 -4.30 13.01 11.88
C TYR A 195 -5.27 11.86 11.66
N TRP A 196 -6.53 12.24 11.38
CA TRP A 196 -7.51 11.34 10.79
C TRP A 196 -7.57 11.54 9.28
N ARG A 197 -7.54 10.44 8.53
CA ARG A 197 -7.60 10.44 7.07
C ARG A 197 -8.92 9.89 6.58
N PHE A 198 -9.64 10.72 5.84
CA PHE A 198 -10.82 10.34 5.08
C PHE A 198 -10.42 9.99 3.66
N LEU A 199 -10.88 8.86 3.16
CA LEU A 199 -10.72 8.44 1.78
C LEU A 199 -12.11 8.19 1.20
N PHE A 200 -12.48 8.90 0.14
CA PHE A 200 -13.79 8.79 -0.48
C PHE A 200 -13.71 8.94 -2.01
N PRO A 201 -14.68 8.34 -2.76
CA PRO A 201 -14.71 8.41 -4.20
C PRO A 201 -15.26 9.76 -4.69
N ILE A 202 -14.81 10.13 -5.87
CA ILE A 202 -15.39 11.18 -6.71
C ILE A 202 -15.50 10.69 -8.15
N GLU A 203 -16.38 11.31 -8.94
CA GLU A 203 -16.53 11.01 -10.36
C GLU A 203 -15.25 11.37 -11.13
N MET A 204 -14.94 10.58 -12.18
CA MET A 204 -13.73 10.76 -12.98
C MET A 204 -13.67 12.14 -13.66
N GLU A 205 -14.84 12.68 -14.01
CA GLU A 205 -14.99 13.96 -14.71
C GLU A 205 -14.79 15.17 -13.80
N MET A 206 -14.86 14.97 -12.47
CA MET A 206 -14.63 16.06 -11.51
C MET A 206 -13.17 16.52 -11.57
N SER A 207 -12.95 17.78 -11.85
CA SER A 207 -11.60 18.34 -11.88
C SER A 207 -10.95 18.36 -10.49
N LYS A 208 -9.62 18.37 -10.46
CA LYS A 208 -8.87 18.48 -9.20
C LYS A 208 -9.24 19.77 -8.45
N GLU A 209 -9.43 20.86 -9.17
CA GLU A 209 -9.81 22.16 -8.62
C GLU A 209 -11.18 22.10 -7.93
N GLU A 210 -12.15 21.38 -8.51
CA GLU A 210 -13.47 21.19 -7.92
C GLU A 210 -13.41 20.27 -6.71
N ALA A 211 -12.72 19.14 -6.83
CA ALA A 211 -12.55 18.16 -5.75
C ALA A 211 -11.83 18.77 -4.53
N PHE A 212 -11.00 19.78 -4.73
CA PHE A 212 -10.21 20.44 -3.68
C PHE A 212 -10.85 21.71 -3.12
N LYS A 213 -12.05 22.10 -3.57
CA LYS A 213 -12.80 23.20 -2.96
C LYS A 213 -13.12 22.88 -1.50
N ASP A 214 -12.82 23.81 -0.61
CA ASP A 214 -13.11 23.66 0.82
C ASP A 214 -14.57 23.33 1.08
N GLU A 215 -15.49 23.99 0.40
CA GLU A 215 -16.93 23.75 0.55
C GLU A 215 -17.31 22.29 0.22
N PHE A 216 -16.75 21.74 -0.87
CA PHE A 216 -16.99 20.35 -1.25
C PHE A 216 -16.47 19.39 -0.19
N ILE A 217 -15.21 19.58 0.25
CA ILE A 217 -14.58 18.74 1.26
C ILE A 217 -15.32 18.84 2.60
N GLN A 218 -15.58 20.05 3.09
CA GLN A 218 -16.31 20.26 4.36
C GLN A 218 -17.65 19.54 4.34
N LYS A 219 -18.42 19.66 3.26
CA LYS A 219 -19.70 19.00 3.11
C LYS A 219 -19.58 17.47 3.21
N ARG A 220 -18.54 16.86 2.62
CA ARG A 220 -18.28 15.41 2.69
C ARG A 220 -17.89 15.00 4.11
N LEU A 221 -16.97 15.70 4.75
CA LEU A 221 -16.52 15.40 6.11
C LEU A 221 -17.66 15.53 7.12
N GLN A 222 -18.47 16.59 7.01
CA GLN A 222 -19.61 16.82 7.89
C GLN A 222 -20.71 15.75 7.79
N LYS A 223 -20.87 15.11 6.64
CA LYS A 223 -21.79 13.97 6.51
C LYS A 223 -21.29 12.73 7.24
N ILE A 224 -19.98 12.47 7.20
CA ILE A 224 -19.37 11.29 7.78
C ILE A 224 -19.23 11.46 9.31
N ALA A 225 -18.75 12.63 9.74
CA ALA A 225 -18.54 12.97 11.14
C ALA A 225 -19.06 14.40 11.38
N PRO A 226 -20.30 14.57 11.83
CA PRO A 226 -20.90 15.88 12.08
C PRO A 226 -20.16 16.66 13.19
N TYR A 227 -19.49 17.73 12.82
CA TYR A 227 -18.69 18.58 13.72
C TYR A 227 -19.26 19.98 13.80
N LYS A 228 -19.28 20.58 14.99
CA LYS A 228 -19.85 21.92 15.21
C LYS A 228 -19.06 23.05 14.55
N GLY A 229 -17.79 22.81 14.22
CA GLY A 229 -16.89 23.75 13.54
C GLY A 229 -16.66 23.40 12.08
N LYS A 230 -15.63 24.03 11.50
CA LYS A 230 -15.06 23.62 10.23
C LYS A 230 -13.84 22.76 10.49
N TYR A 231 -13.67 21.68 9.72
CA TYR A 231 -12.48 20.85 9.76
C TYR A 231 -11.25 21.63 9.29
N THR A 232 -10.13 21.43 9.97
CA THR A 232 -8.82 21.95 9.58
C THR A 232 -8.21 21.00 8.56
N ILE A 233 -8.15 21.37 7.28
CA ILE A 233 -7.63 20.51 6.25
C ILE A 233 -6.11 20.67 6.16
N GLN A 234 -5.37 19.68 6.66
CA GLN A 234 -3.91 19.66 6.64
C GLN A 234 -3.37 19.22 5.28
N LEU A 235 -3.94 18.17 4.69
CA LEU A 235 -3.53 17.62 3.41
C LEU A 235 -4.73 17.16 2.61
N ARG A 236 -4.61 17.31 1.29
CA ARG A 236 -5.54 16.73 0.32
C ARG A 236 -4.77 16.14 -0.86
N THR A 237 -5.13 14.92 -1.26
CA THR A 237 -4.57 14.28 -2.46
C THR A 237 -5.69 13.71 -3.33
N LEU A 238 -5.41 13.64 -4.63
CA LEU A 238 -6.32 13.06 -5.62
C LEU A 238 -5.53 12.09 -6.49
N TYR A 239 -6.05 10.90 -6.70
CA TYR A 239 -5.43 9.92 -7.57
C TYR A 239 -6.45 9.00 -8.24
N GLY A 240 -6.11 8.61 -9.47
CA GLY A 240 -6.82 7.56 -10.18
C GLY A 240 -6.45 6.19 -9.62
N VAL A 241 -7.41 5.27 -9.63
CA VAL A 241 -7.28 3.96 -9.01
C VAL A 241 -7.10 2.89 -10.09
N ASN A 242 -5.98 2.19 -10.02
CA ASN A 242 -5.64 1.11 -10.94
C ASN A 242 -5.69 -0.25 -10.23
N GLN A 243 -6.06 -1.27 -11.01
CA GLN A 243 -6.06 -2.67 -10.60
C GLN A 243 -5.32 -3.43 -11.69
N ARG A 244 -4.01 -3.64 -11.51
CA ARG A 244 -3.14 -4.22 -12.54
C ARG A 244 -2.12 -5.16 -11.95
N VAL A 245 -1.71 -6.17 -12.74
CA VAL A 245 -0.64 -7.10 -12.39
C VAL A 245 0.25 -7.29 -13.63
N ALA A 246 1.55 -7.31 -13.44
CA ALA A 246 2.52 -7.62 -14.48
C ALA A 246 2.33 -9.05 -14.99
N GLU A 247 2.49 -9.25 -16.27
CA GLU A 247 2.34 -10.56 -16.91
C GLU A 247 3.36 -11.57 -16.37
N SER A 248 4.54 -11.10 -16.00
CA SER A 248 5.58 -11.87 -15.34
C SER A 248 6.30 -11.01 -14.30
N TYR A 249 6.70 -11.62 -13.18
CA TYR A 249 7.57 -10.97 -12.18
C TYR A 249 9.04 -11.27 -12.41
N ARG A 250 9.35 -12.13 -13.39
CA ARG A 250 10.72 -12.45 -13.80
C ARG A 250 10.84 -12.46 -15.32
N LEU A 251 11.90 -11.85 -15.84
CA LEU A 251 12.37 -12.01 -17.20
C LEU A 251 13.91 -12.18 -17.18
N GLY A 252 14.38 -13.43 -17.24
CA GLY A 252 15.80 -13.73 -17.09
C GLY A 252 16.33 -13.29 -15.71
N ARG A 253 17.24 -12.31 -15.73
CA ARG A 253 17.89 -11.72 -14.55
C ARG A 253 17.21 -10.43 -14.05
N ILE A 254 16.11 -10.04 -14.66
CA ILE A 254 15.34 -8.86 -14.29
C ILE A 254 14.06 -9.30 -13.59
N LEU A 255 13.83 -8.77 -12.38
CA LEU A 255 12.69 -9.10 -11.52
C LEU A 255 11.90 -7.84 -11.16
N LEU A 256 10.62 -8.00 -10.85
CA LEU A 256 9.74 -6.94 -10.42
C LEU A 256 9.19 -7.25 -9.01
N ALA A 257 9.05 -6.22 -8.17
CA ALA A 257 8.44 -6.35 -6.85
C ALA A 257 7.65 -5.08 -6.49
N GLY A 258 6.61 -5.22 -5.64
CA GLY A 258 5.75 -4.13 -5.22
C GLY A 258 4.97 -3.50 -6.37
N ASP A 259 4.81 -2.19 -6.36
CA ASP A 259 3.99 -1.45 -7.33
C ASP A 259 4.47 -1.57 -8.79
N SER A 260 5.73 -1.94 -9.03
CA SER A 260 6.22 -2.25 -10.38
C SER A 260 5.60 -3.55 -10.92
N ALA A 261 5.30 -4.49 -10.04
CA ALA A 261 4.74 -5.80 -10.32
C ALA A 261 3.22 -5.84 -10.25
N HIS A 262 2.60 -5.15 -9.28
CA HIS A 262 1.14 -5.12 -9.11
C HIS A 262 0.67 -3.86 -8.39
N VAL A 263 -0.51 -3.38 -8.79
CA VAL A 263 -1.22 -2.29 -8.11
C VAL A 263 -2.67 -2.67 -7.90
N ASN A 264 -3.24 -2.22 -6.81
CA ASN A 264 -4.63 -2.46 -6.45
C ASN A 264 -5.27 -1.20 -5.85
N ASN A 265 -6.60 -1.18 -5.74
CA ASN A 265 -7.25 -0.12 -5.01
C ASN A 265 -6.85 -0.15 -3.52
N PRO A 266 -6.86 1.00 -2.81
CA PRO A 266 -6.31 1.11 -1.46
C PRO A 266 -7.16 0.45 -0.37
N LEU A 267 -8.39 0.01 -0.68
CA LEU A 267 -9.33 -0.53 0.31
C LEU A 267 -8.85 -1.88 0.85
N GLY A 268 -8.49 -1.89 2.10
CA GLY A 268 -7.89 -3.04 2.79
C GLY A 268 -6.43 -2.86 3.17
N GLY A 269 -5.75 -1.81 2.63
CA GLY A 269 -4.34 -1.56 2.95
C GLY A 269 -3.38 -2.62 2.41
N MET A 270 -3.69 -3.24 1.26
CA MET A 270 -2.94 -4.41 0.76
C MET A 270 -1.67 -4.06 -0.03
N GLY A 271 -1.59 -2.87 -0.65
CA GLY A 271 -0.52 -2.52 -1.60
C GLY A 271 0.87 -2.56 -0.98
N MET A 272 1.14 -1.70 0.00
CA MET A 272 2.42 -1.66 0.72
C MET A 272 2.77 -3.02 1.35
N ASN A 273 1.81 -3.65 2.01
CA ASN A 273 2.02 -4.97 2.62
C ASN A 273 2.41 -6.02 1.56
N GLY A 274 1.72 -6.04 0.41
CA GLY A 274 2.04 -6.92 -0.71
C GLY A 274 3.46 -6.70 -1.23
N GLY A 275 3.88 -5.44 -1.40
CA GLY A 275 5.23 -5.09 -1.83
C GLY A 275 6.31 -5.53 -0.85
N ILE A 276 6.09 -5.37 0.46
CA ILE A 276 7.00 -5.85 1.51
C ILE A 276 7.11 -7.38 1.45
N HIS A 277 5.98 -8.08 1.31
CA HIS A 277 5.98 -9.54 1.18
C HIS A 277 6.71 -10.01 -0.09
N ASP A 278 6.63 -9.28 -1.21
CA ASP A 278 7.40 -9.56 -2.42
C ASP A 278 8.90 -9.43 -2.12
N GLY A 279 9.30 -8.34 -1.49
CA GLY A 279 10.69 -8.08 -1.11
C GLY A 279 11.27 -9.16 -0.21
N VAL A 280 10.55 -9.58 0.83
CA VAL A 280 10.97 -10.66 1.75
C VAL A 280 11.05 -11.99 0.98
N ASN A 281 10.03 -12.35 0.22
CA ASN A 281 9.99 -13.60 -0.53
C ASN A 281 11.12 -13.70 -1.58
N LEU A 282 11.42 -12.59 -2.26
CA LEU A 282 12.50 -12.53 -3.25
C LEU A 282 13.88 -12.57 -2.59
N SER A 283 14.07 -11.82 -1.50
CA SER A 283 15.35 -11.77 -0.79
C SER A 283 15.75 -13.14 -0.22
N GLU A 284 14.81 -13.91 0.34
CA GLU A 284 15.06 -15.27 0.81
C GLU A 284 15.61 -16.17 -0.30
N LYS A 285 15.08 -16.04 -1.51
CA LYS A 285 15.52 -16.83 -2.68
C LYS A 285 16.90 -16.40 -3.19
N LEU A 286 17.13 -15.09 -3.26
CA LEU A 286 18.46 -14.57 -3.64
C LEU A 286 19.53 -14.97 -2.62
N ILE A 287 19.22 -14.91 -1.31
CA ILE A 287 20.11 -15.39 -0.24
C ILE A 287 20.42 -16.89 -0.43
N ALA A 288 19.40 -17.71 -0.74
CA ALA A 288 19.61 -19.13 -0.98
C ALA A 288 20.50 -19.40 -2.21
N ILE A 289 20.37 -18.62 -3.27
CA ILE A 289 21.22 -18.73 -4.47
C ILE A 289 22.66 -18.34 -4.13
N TYR A 290 22.88 -17.19 -3.51
CA TYR A 290 24.22 -16.67 -3.26
C TYR A 290 24.99 -17.42 -2.16
N ASN A 291 24.33 -17.74 -1.05
CA ASN A 291 24.99 -18.29 0.12
C ASN A 291 24.99 -19.83 0.16
N ASN A 292 23.99 -20.46 -0.47
CA ASN A 292 23.77 -21.89 -0.35
C ASN A 292 23.89 -22.66 -1.68
N GLY A 293 24.27 -21.99 -2.78
CA GLY A 293 24.38 -22.59 -4.11
C GLY A 293 23.02 -23.08 -4.64
N GLY A 294 21.93 -22.40 -4.28
CA GLY A 294 20.58 -22.70 -4.75
C GLY A 294 20.46 -22.49 -6.26
N SER A 295 19.55 -23.26 -6.89
CA SER A 295 19.24 -23.10 -8.31
C SER A 295 18.53 -21.77 -8.58
N GLU A 296 18.80 -21.18 -9.75
CA GLU A 296 18.05 -20.01 -10.25
C GLU A 296 16.56 -20.27 -10.47
N ASP A 297 16.11 -21.55 -10.50
CA ASP A 297 14.69 -21.92 -10.50
C ASP A 297 13.91 -21.34 -9.29
N LEU A 298 14.62 -20.97 -8.22
CA LEU A 298 14.03 -20.27 -7.08
C LEU A 298 13.45 -18.92 -7.49
N LEU A 299 13.98 -18.26 -8.50
CA LEU A 299 13.44 -17.00 -9.01
C LEU A 299 12.15 -17.21 -9.81
N ASP A 300 12.00 -18.35 -10.50
CA ASP A 300 10.71 -18.73 -11.10
C ASP A 300 9.69 -19.12 -10.02
N LEU A 301 10.18 -19.71 -8.92
CA LEU A 301 9.33 -19.97 -7.75
C LEU A 301 8.80 -18.68 -7.12
N TYR A 302 9.59 -17.58 -7.11
CA TYR A 302 9.14 -16.26 -6.70
C TYR A 302 7.91 -15.81 -7.50
N ASP A 303 7.98 -15.82 -8.84
CA ASP A 303 6.85 -15.45 -9.71
C ASP A 303 5.64 -16.35 -9.42
N ARG A 304 5.82 -17.67 -9.36
CA ARG A 304 4.74 -18.63 -9.08
C ARG A 304 4.10 -18.47 -7.71
N GLN A 305 4.83 -17.98 -6.72
CA GLN A 305 4.31 -17.75 -5.38
C GLN A 305 3.64 -16.39 -5.23
N ARG A 306 4.20 -15.34 -5.84
CA ARG A 306 3.75 -13.96 -5.56
C ARG A 306 2.69 -13.46 -6.55
N ARG A 307 2.87 -13.73 -7.84
CA ARG A 307 1.94 -13.24 -8.86
C ARG A 307 0.51 -13.81 -8.73
N PRO A 308 0.28 -15.13 -8.47
CA PRO A 308 -1.07 -15.63 -8.21
C PRO A 308 -1.71 -15.00 -6.98
N ILE A 309 -0.95 -14.74 -5.90
CA ILE A 309 -1.48 -14.04 -4.72
C ILE A 309 -2.00 -12.64 -5.07
N ALA A 310 -1.28 -11.90 -5.91
CA ALA A 310 -1.74 -10.61 -6.37
C ALA A 310 -3.03 -10.71 -7.21
N ILE A 311 -3.17 -11.72 -8.06
CA ILE A 311 -4.33 -11.92 -8.93
C ILE A 311 -5.53 -12.47 -8.15
N GLU A 312 -5.36 -13.59 -7.48
CA GLU A 312 -6.47 -14.39 -6.93
C GLU A 312 -6.91 -13.90 -5.56
N TYR A 313 -5.99 -13.30 -4.79
CA TYR A 313 -6.27 -12.90 -3.43
C TYR A 313 -6.39 -11.39 -3.29
N VAL A 314 -5.35 -10.63 -3.59
CA VAL A 314 -5.32 -9.17 -3.37
C VAL A 314 -6.35 -8.47 -4.26
N GLN A 315 -6.40 -8.79 -5.56
CA GLN A 315 -7.39 -8.20 -6.45
C GLN A 315 -8.81 -8.59 -6.06
N ALA A 316 -9.08 -9.87 -5.84
CA ALA A 316 -10.42 -10.33 -5.47
C ALA A 316 -10.89 -9.68 -4.16
N GLN A 317 -10.01 -9.58 -3.15
CA GLN A 317 -10.35 -8.97 -1.86
C GLN A 317 -10.62 -7.46 -1.98
N THR A 318 -9.75 -6.73 -2.69
CA THR A 318 -9.89 -5.28 -2.82
C THR A 318 -11.10 -4.89 -3.67
N ILE A 319 -11.42 -5.65 -4.73
CA ILE A 319 -12.64 -5.48 -5.53
C ILE A 319 -13.87 -5.74 -4.67
N ARG A 320 -13.88 -6.83 -3.88
CA ARG A 320 -14.98 -7.16 -2.98
C ARG A 320 -15.17 -6.07 -1.91
N ASN A 321 -14.10 -5.59 -1.30
CA ASN A 321 -14.16 -4.51 -0.31
C ASN A 321 -14.85 -3.27 -0.89
N LYS A 322 -14.43 -2.84 -2.08
CA LYS A 322 -15.05 -1.72 -2.78
C LYS A 322 -16.52 -1.95 -3.05
N LYS A 323 -16.86 -3.10 -3.67
CA LYS A 323 -18.25 -3.46 -3.98
C LYS A 323 -19.13 -3.48 -2.73
N ASN A 324 -18.62 -3.90 -1.59
CA ASN A 324 -19.37 -3.89 -0.34
C ASN A 324 -19.65 -2.48 0.18
N LEU A 325 -18.73 -1.56 -0.02
CA LEU A 325 -18.90 -0.17 0.43
C LEU A 325 -19.90 0.62 -0.41
N GLU A 326 -19.96 0.37 -1.72
CA GLU A 326 -20.77 1.12 -2.68
C GLU A 326 -22.07 0.40 -3.12
N GLU A 327 -22.46 -0.68 -2.44
CA GLU A 327 -23.63 -1.46 -2.83
C GLU A 327 -24.92 -0.60 -2.83
N ARG A 328 -25.63 -0.62 -3.97
CA ARG A 328 -26.81 0.20 -4.21
C ARG A 328 -28.12 -0.53 -3.94
N ASP A 329 -28.13 -1.87 -4.08
CA ASP A 329 -29.34 -2.66 -3.80
C ASP A 329 -29.55 -2.76 -2.27
N PRO A 330 -30.68 -2.25 -1.75
CA PRO A 330 -30.93 -2.25 -0.31
C PRO A 330 -31.00 -3.67 0.29
N ASN A 331 -31.48 -4.65 -0.46
CA ASN A 331 -31.61 -6.03 0.02
C ASN A 331 -30.22 -6.68 0.13
N ILE A 332 -29.35 -6.48 -0.88
CA ILE A 332 -27.99 -6.99 -0.86
C ILE A 332 -27.20 -6.29 0.24
N ARG A 333 -27.37 -4.99 0.41
CA ARG A 333 -26.74 -4.20 1.48
C ARG A 333 -27.12 -4.77 2.86
N LYS A 334 -28.41 -4.96 3.10
CA LYS A 334 -28.93 -5.54 4.35
C LYS A 334 -28.39 -6.96 4.58
N GLN A 335 -28.45 -7.82 3.56
CA GLN A 335 -27.91 -9.17 3.67
C GLN A 335 -26.43 -9.17 4.10
N ARG A 336 -25.60 -8.32 3.49
CA ARG A 336 -24.17 -8.21 3.85
C ARG A 336 -23.94 -7.67 5.25
N GLN A 337 -24.76 -6.72 5.69
CA GLN A 337 -24.70 -6.22 7.07
C GLN A 337 -25.05 -7.32 8.06
N ASP A 338 -26.09 -8.12 7.77
CA ASP A 338 -26.48 -9.24 8.61
C ASP A 338 -25.41 -10.35 8.64
N GLU A 339 -24.75 -10.63 7.50
CA GLU A 339 -23.59 -11.53 7.42
C GLU A 339 -22.42 -11.04 8.29
N LEU A 340 -22.11 -9.72 8.25
CA LEU A 340 -21.05 -9.14 9.07
C LEU A 340 -21.38 -9.21 10.57
N ARG A 341 -22.62 -8.93 10.97
CA ARG A 341 -23.07 -9.08 12.36
C ARG A 341 -22.94 -10.52 12.85
N ALA A 342 -23.37 -11.49 12.03
CA ALA A 342 -23.29 -12.91 12.37
C ALA A 342 -21.87 -13.46 12.55
N ILE A 343 -20.85 -12.81 11.99
CA ILE A 343 -19.45 -13.19 12.19
C ILE A 343 -18.91 -12.67 13.53
N THR A 344 -19.47 -11.57 14.03
CA THR A 344 -19.00 -10.92 15.27
C THR A 344 -19.74 -11.39 16.53
N ASP A 345 -20.86 -12.07 16.38
CA ASP A 345 -21.62 -12.73 17.47
C ASP A 345 -21.04 -14.14 17.76
#